data_04c7747ed339257e4bdf734bfb71f20f
#
_entry.id   04c7747ed339257e4bdf734bfb71f20f
#
_cell.length_a   1.000
_cell.length_b   1.000
_cell.length_c   1.000
_cell.angle_alpha   90.00
_cell.angle_beta   90.00
_cell.angle_gamma   90.00
#
_symmetry.space_group_name_H-M   'P 1'
#
loop_
_entity.id
_entity.type
_entity.pdbx_description
1 polymer ?
#
loop_
_entity_poly.entity_id
_entity_poly.type
_entity_poly.pdbx_seq_one_letter_code
_entity_poly.pdbx_strand_id
1 'polypeptide(L)'
;MGKRLGALTKDNTKCMIKVNGVTLIDRLLIQLSSLQLSRVVIVVGYKGDKLREYIGNRYPDLHIQYVYNTVYNKTNNIYSLYLAKEYFVEDDTLLIESDLIFDDALFHKIVDNSYPNLALVAKYETWMDGTMVRLDEDD
;
A
#
# COMPACT_ATOMS: atom_id res chain seq x y z
N MET A 1 -13.31 1.52 -4.83
CA MET A 1 -13.23 0.66 -6.02
C MET A 1 -13.03 1.54 -7.25
N GLY A 2 -11.87 1.59 -7.82
CA GLY A 2 -11.36 2.27 -9.03
C GLY A 2 -12.30 2.75 -10.14
N LYS A 3 -13.43 3.38 -9.78
CA LYS A 3 -14.42 3.87 -10.76
C LYS A 3 -13.81 4.79 -11.84
N ARG A 4 -12.73 5.51 -11.49
CA ARG A 4 -12.02 6.41 -12.42
C ARG A 4 -11.21 5.67 -13.49
N LEU A 5 -10.80 4.40 -13.23
CA LEU A 5 -9.96 3.60 -14.12
C LEU A 5 -10.78 2.64 -15.03
N GLY A 6 -12.12 2.63 -14.90
CA GLY A 6 -13.05 1.98 -15.80
C GLY A 6 -12.66 0.56 -16.23
N ALA A 7 -12.39 0.38 -17.51
CA ALA A 7 -12.07 -0.92 -18.11
C ALA A 7 -10.80 -1.57 -17.54
N LEU A 8 -9.82 -0.79 -17.06
CA LEU A 8 -8.55 -1.32 -16.52
C LEU A 8 -8.72 -2.10 -15.22
N THR A 9 -9.80 -1.85 -14.47
CA THR A 9 -10.08 -2.50 -13.17
C THR A 9 -11.29 -3.42 -13.19
N LYS A 10 -11.89 -3.67 -14.36
CA LYS A 10 -13.11 -4.50 -14.48
C LYS A 10 -12.91 -5.92 -13.95
N ASP A 11 -11.75 -6.52 -14.23
CA ASP A 11 -11.43 -7.90 -13.88
C ASP A 11 -10.23 -8.05 -12.92
N ASN A 12 -9.63 -6.94 -12.49
CA ASN A 12 -8.44 -6.94 -11.64
C ASN A 12 -8.55 -5.90 -10.51
N THR A 13 -7.72 -6.06 -9.47
CA THR A 13 -7.51 -5.01 -8.48
C THR A 13 -6.66 -3.88 -9.08
N LYS A 14 -6.73 -2.66 -8.53
CA LYS A 14 -5.92 -1.52 -9.01
C LYS A 14 -4.42 -1.84 -9.02
N CYS A 15 -3.92 -2.49 -7.98
CA CYS A 15 -2.50 -2.84 -7.85
C CYS A 15 -2.00 -3.85 -8.91
N MET A 16 -2.89 -4.50 -9.64
CA MET A 16 -2.56 -5.38 -10.77
C MET A 16 -2.49 -4.64 -12.12
N ILE A 17 -2.73 -3.35 -12.17
CA ILE A 17 -2.51 -2.53 -13.38
C ILE A 17 -1.03 -2.53 -13.70
N LYS A 18 -0.72 -2.67 -15.00
CA LYS A 18 0.65 -2.64 -15.50
C LYS A 18 1.05 -1.24 -15.95
N VAL A 19 2.22 -0.82 -15.52
CA VAL A 19 2.91 0.38 -16.01
C VAL A 19 4.27 -0.07 -16.54
N ASN A 20 4.54 0.20 -17.81
CA ASN A 20 5.75 -0.29 -18.49
C ASN A 20 5.95 -1.81 -18.37
N GLY A 21 4.86 -2.57 -18.51
CA GLY A 21 4.90 -4.04 -18.46
C GLY A 21 4.91 -4.69 -17.08
N VAL A 22 5.17 -3.93 -16.01
CA VAL A 22 5.23 -4.39 -14.61
C VAL A 22 3.99 -3.97 -13.85
N THR A 23 3.37 -4.85 -13.06
CA THR A 23 2.24 -4.47 -12.22
C THR A 23 2.68 -3.58 -11.05
N LEU A 24 1.77 -2.75 -10.54
CA LEU A 24 2.06 -1.90 -9.37
C LEU A 24 2.45 -2.76 -8.17
N ILE A 25 1.75 -3.87 -7.96
CA ILE A 25 2.05 -4.78 -6.84
C ILE A 25 3.41 -5.46 -7.00
N ASP A 26 3.80 -5.90 -8.20
CA ASP A 26 5.13 -6.50 -8.41
C ASP A 26 6.23 -5.47 -8.13
N ARG A 27 6.06 -4.24 -8.62
CA ARG A 27 7.00 -3.15 -8.36
C ARG A 27 7.18 -2.91 -6.86
N LEU A 28 6.08 -2.81 -6.13
CA LEU A 28 6.11 -2.61 -4.68
C LEU A 28 6.77 -3.78 -3.95
N LEU A 29 6.40 -5.03 -4.27
CA LEU A 29 6.96 -6.21 -3.60
C LEU A 29 8.46 -6.39 -3.91
N ILE A 30 8.92 -6.04 -5.12
CA ILE A 30 10.35 -6.00 -5.45
C ILE A 30 11.08 -4.98 -4.57
N GLN A 31 10.53 -3.77 -4.43
CA GLN A 31 11.11 -2.75 -3.56
C GLN A 31 11.14 -3.20 -2.09
N LEU A 32 10.06 -3.80 -1.59
CA LEU A 32 10.00 -4.33 -0.23
C LEU A 32 10.96 -5.48 0.04
N SER A 33 11.29 -6.28 -0.98
CA SER A 33 12.27 -7.37 -0.86
C SER A 33 13.70 -6.88 -0.56
N SER A 34 14.00 -5.60 -0.80
CA SER A 34 15.28 -4.99 -0.44
C SER A 34 15.37 -4.58 1.03
N LEU A 35 14.24 -4.56 1.74
CA LEU A 35 14.16 -4.20 3.15
C LEU A 35 14.13 -5.45 4.03
N GLN A 36 14.73 -5.38 5.20
CA GLN A 36 14.70 -6.47 6.19
C GLN A 36 13.40 -6.43 6.99
N LEU A 37 12.29 -6.83 6.36
CA LEU A 37 10.97 -6.81 6.97
C LEU A 37 10.67 -8.12 7.70
N SER A 38 10.10 -8.05 8.90
CA SER A 38 9.61 -9.21 9.63
C SER A 38 8.41 -9.86 8.91
N ARG A 39 7.57 -9.04 8.29
CA ARG A 39 6.40 -9.48 7.51
C ARG A 39 5.88 -8.39 6.58
N VAL A 40 5.08 -8.80 5.60
CA VAL A 40 4.27 -7.92 4.75
C VAL A 40 2.80 -8.31 4.90
N VAL A 41 1.96 -7.40 5.37
CA VAL A 41 0.52 -7.63 5.53
C VAL A 41 -0.23 -6.96 4.39
N ILE A 42 -0.96 -7.74 3.59
CA ILE A 42 -1.76 -7.21 2.47
C ILE A 42 -3.24 -7.30 2.84
N VAL A 43 -3.88 -6.16 3.02
CA VAL A 43 -5.33 -6.12 3.21
C VAL A 43 -6.01 -6.18 1.85
N VAL A 44 -6.80 -7.22 1.63
CA VAL A 44 -7.47 -7.50 0.36
C VAL A 44 -8.98 -7.43 0.48
N GLY A 45 -9.65 -7.00 -0.59
CA GLY A 45 -11.09 -6.97 -0.69
C GLY A 45 -11.54 -7.47 -2.07
N TYR A 46 -11.88 -6.56 -2.98
CA TYR A 46 -12.30 -6.91 -4.34
C TYR A 46 -11.23 -7.75 -5.06
N LYS A 47 -11.63 -8.95 -5.52
CA LYS A 47 -10.73 -9.89 -6.21
C LYS A 47 -9.48 -10.27 -5.39
N GLY A 48 -9.59 -10.31 -4.05
CA GLY A 48 -8.48 -10.62 -3.16
C GLY A 48 -7.83 -11.96 -3.44
N ASP A 49 -8.62 -13.01 -3.70
CA ASP A 49 -8.10 -14.35 -4.02
C ASP A 49 -7.30 -14.34 -5.33
N LYS A 50 -7.76 -13.59 -6.35
CA LYS A 50 -7.02 -13.43 -7.60
C LYS A 50 -5.68 -12.73 -7.39
N LEU A 51 -5.62 -11.73 -6.51
CA LEU A 51 -4.36 -11.08 -6.15
C LEU A 51 -3.43 -12.04 -5.41
N ARG A 52 -3.96 -12.78 -4.45
CA ARG A 52 -3.20 -13.79 -3.69
C ARG A 52 -2.63 -14.87 -4.62
N GLU A 53 -3.44 -15.40 -5.53
CA GLU A 53 -3.02 -16.38 -6.55
C GLU A 53 -1.95 -15.78 -7.47
N TYR A 54 -2.14 -14.54 -7.91
CA TYR A 54 -1.18 -13.81 -8.74
C TYR A 54 0.17 -13.64 -8.05
N ILE A 55 0.20 -13.25 -6.78
CA ILE A 55 1.44 -13.14 -5.99
C ILE A 55 2.06 -14.54 -5.79
N GLY A 56 1.27 -15.52 -5.36
CA GLY A 56 1.71 -16.91 -5.17
C GLY A 56 3.03 -16.99 -4.37
N ASN A 57 3.98 -17.76 -4.90
CA ASN A 57 5.31 -17.95 -4.30
C ASN A 57 6.42 -17.16 -5.03
N ARG A 58 6.07 -16.08 -5.72
CA ARG A 58 7.05 -15.31 -6.51
C ARG A 58 8.02 -14.47 -5.67
N TYR A 59 7.69 -14.25 -4.41
CA TYR A 59 8.50 -13.47 -3.46
C TYR A 59 8.80 -14.30 -2.22
N PRO A 60 9.67 -15.32 -2.32
CA PRO A 60 9.91 -16.29 -1.24
C PRO A 60 10.58 -15.67 -0.02
N ASP A 61 11.30 -14.55 -0.21
CA ASP A 61 11.99 -13.82 0.86
C ASP A 61 11.04 -12.90 1.65
N LEU A 62 9.81 -12.68 1.17
CA LEU A 62 8.80 -11.91 1.86
C LEU A 62 7.81 -12.81 2.60
N HIS A 63 7.72 -12.64 3.91
CA HIS A 63 6.70 -13.30 4.72
C HIS A 63 5.36 -12.56 4.53
N ILE A 64 4.60 -12.94 3.49
CA ILE A 64 3.35 -12.27 3.13
C ILE A 64 2.16 -12.91 3.86
N GLN A 65 1.38 -12.07 4.55
CA GLN A 65 0.12 -12.41 5.19
C GLN A 65 -1.03 -11.65 4.56
N TYR A 66 -2.22 -12.24 4.54
CA TYR A 66 -3.41 -11.65 3.93
C TYR A 66 -4.52 -11.45 4.95
N VAL A 67 -5.05 -10.23 5.02
CA VAL A 67 -6.23 -9.88 5.82
C VAL A 67 -7.38 -9.56 4.86
N TYR A 68 -8.52 -10.20 5.04
CA TYR A 68 -9.65 -10.04 4.13
C TYR A 68 -10.68 -9.06 4.65
N ASN A 69 -10.90 -7.97 3.92
CA ASN A 69 -12.06 -7.10 4.12
C ASN A 69 -13.23 -7.62 3.26
N THR A 70 -14.08 -8.46 3.83
CA THR A 70 -15.23 -9.06 3.14
C THR A 70 -16.36 -8.06 2.87
N VAL A 71 -16.33 -6.90 3.52
CA VAL A 71 -17.32 -5.82 3.39
C VAL A 71 -16.74 -4.57 2.73
N TYR A 72 -15.69 -4.73 1.93
CA TYR A 72 -14.97 -3.65 1.23
C TYR A 72 -15.86 -2.71 0.41
N ASN A 73 -17.00 -3.21 -0.07
CA ASN A 73 -17.96 -2.44 -0.86
C ASN A 73 -18.87 -1.52 -0.02
N LYS A 74 -18.87 -1.69 1.30
CA LYS A 74 -19.65 -0.92 2.28
C LYS A 74 -18.77 -0.10 3.23
N THR A 75 -17.46 -0.25 3.14
CA THR A 75 -16.48 0.36 4.04
C THR A 75 -15.43 1.16 3.27
N ASN A 76 -14.65 1.94 3.98
CA ASN A 76 -13.55 2.75 3.46
C ASN A 76 -12.18 2.19 3.89
N ASN A 77 -11.09 2.91 3.56
CA ASN A 77 -9.71 2.52 3.86
C ASN A 77 -9.46 2.36 5.37
N ILE A 78 -10.04 3.21 6.20
CA ILE A 78 -9.91 3.14 7.68
C ILE A 78 -10.37 1.78 8.22
N TYR A 79 -11.46 1.23 7.69
CA TYR A 79 -11.93 -0.08 8.13
C TYR A 79 -10.95 -1.20 7.72
N SER A 80 -10.32 -1.08 6.55
CA SER A 80 -9.27 -2.02 6.14
C SER A 80 -8.08 -1.97 7.09
N LEU A 81 -7.65 -0.78 7.51
CA LEU A 81 -6.61 -0.62 8.53
C LEU A 81 -7.04 -1.21 9.88
N TYR A 82 -8.28 -0.96 10.30
CA TYR A 82 -8.83 -1.53 11.53
C TYR A 82 -8.78 -3.06 11.55
N LEU A 83 -9.03 -3.73 10.43
CA LEU A 83 -8.91 -5.19 10.34
C LEU A 83 -7.48 -5.70 10.53
N ALA A 84 -6.48 -4.88 10.19
CA ALA A 84 -5.07 -5.19 10.36
C ALA A 84 -4.48 -4.62 11.68
N LYS A 85 -5.30 -4.09 12.58
CA LYS A 85 -4.87 -3.34 13.78
C LYS A 85 -3.89 -4.09 14.68
N GLU A 86 -3.98 -5.41 14.77
CA GLU A 86 -3.12 -6.22 15.63
C GLU A 86 -1.65 -6.10 15.20
N TYR A 87 -1.39 -5.97 13.91
CA TYR A 87 -0.05 -5.83 13.37
C TYR A 87 0.59 -4.47 13.69
N PHE A 88 -0.21 -3.42 13.94
CA PHE A 88 0.28 -2.08 14.31
C PHE A 88 0.77 -1.98 15.76
N VAL A 89 0.39 -2.91 16.62
CA VAL A 89 0.80 -2.92 18.03
C VAL A 89 1.92 -3.91 18.32
N GLU A 90 2.24 -4.76 17.36
CA GLU A 90 3.27 -5.79 17.53
C GLU A 90 4.67 -5.28 17.17
N ASP A 91 4.78 -4.31 16.24
CA ASP A 91 6.06 -3.86 15.69
C ASP A 91 5.92 -2.48 15.02
N ASP A 92 7.03 -1.83 14.71
CA ASP A 92 7.05 -0.64 13.88
C ASP A 92 6.43 -0.95 12.52
N THR A 93 5.56 -0.08 12.04
CA THR A 93 4.76 -0.35 10.85
C THR A 93 4.94 0.71 9.78
N LEU A 94 5.29 0.28 8.57
CA LEU A 94 5.25 1.09 7.36
C LEU A 94 3.93 0.86 6.61
N LEU A 95 3.09 1.88 6.55
CA LEU A 95 1.82 1.83 5.80
C LEU A 95 2.03 2.36 4.38
N ILE A 96 1.65 1.55 3.39
CA ILE A 96 1.78 1.90 1.97
C ILE A 96 0.46 1.65 1.24
N GLU A 97 0.01 2.60 0.43
CA GLU A 97 -1.08 2.37 -0.50
C GLU A 97 -0.59 1.58 -1.73
N SER A 98 -1.33 0.56 -2.12
CA SER A 98 -0.91 -0.44 -3.13
C SER A 98 -0.96 0.05 -4.59
N ASP A 99 -1.38 1.27 -4.83
CA ASP A 99 -1.50 1.88 -6.16
C ASP A 99 -0.53 3.07 -6.39
N LEU A 100 0.52 3.14 -5.58
CA LEU A 100 1.58 4.13 -5.71
C LEU A 100 2.73 3.64 -6.61
N ILE A 101 3.41 4.61 -7.22
CA ILE A 101 4.71 4.43 -7.89
C ILE A 101 5.63 5.51 -7.32
N PHE A 102 6.76 5.08 -6.78
CA PHE A 102 7.76 5.98 -6.18
C PHE A 102 9.17 5.41 -6.30
N ASP A 103 10.15 6.26 -6.09
CA ASP A 103 11.57 5.92 -6.10
C ASP A 103 11.97 5.22 -4.80
N ASP A 104 12.94 4.29 -4.86
CA ASP A 104 13.46 3.55 -3.70
C ASP A 104 14.02 4.47 -2.62
N ALA A 105 14.56 5.63 -2.99
CA ALA A 105 15.05 6.63 -2.06
C ALA A 105 13.98 7.13 -1.06
N LEU A 106 12.70 6.98 -1.39
CA LEU A 106 11.61 7.33 -0.46
C LEU A 106 11.57 6.40 0.76
N PHE A 107 11.88 5.12 0.59
CA PHE A 107 11.95 4.19 1.72
C PHE A 107 13.00 4.62 2.73
N HIS A 108 14.19 4.97 2.25
CA HIS A 108 15.28 5.42 3.11
C HIS A 108 14.93 6.67 3.89
N LYS A 109 14.17 7.60 3.30
CA LYS A 109 13.71 8.80 4.02
C LYS A 109 12.80 8.48 5.21
N ILE A 110 12.05 7.39 5.15
CA ILE A 110 11.15 6.98 6.24
C ILE A 110 11.87 6.07 7.21
N VAL A 111 12.48 4.98 6.71
CA VAL A 111 13.01 3.90 7.52
C VAL A 111 14.27 4.33 8.30
N ASP A 112 15.10 5.17 7.69
CA ASP A 112 16.33 5.67 8.31
C ASP A 112 16.11 6.89 9.22
N ASN A 113 14.86 7.23 9.51
CA ASN A 113 14.51 8.39 10.32
C ASN A 113 14.22 8.02 11.77
N SER A 114 14.57 8.89 12.70
CA SER A 114 14.42 8.66 14.15
C SER A 114 13.09 9.16 14.74
N TYR A 115 12.24 9.80 13.95
CA TYR A 115 10.93 10.25 14.45
C TYR A 115 9.99 9.07 14.68
N PRO A 116 9.22 9.08 15.79
CA PRO A 116 8.34 7.96 16.14
C PRO A 116 7.14 7.81 15.21
N ASN A 117 6.72 8.88 14.55
CA ASN A 117 5.65 8.87 13.56
C ASN A 117 6.03 9.77 12.39
N LEU A 118 5.86 9.27 11.18
CA LEU A 118 6.20 9.98 9.95
C LEU A 118 5.08 9.84 8.93
N ALA A 119 4.84 10.91 8.20
CA ALA A 119 4.01 10.90 7.00
C ALA A 119 4.73 11.61 5.86
N LEU A 120 4.81 10.98 4.70
CA LEU A 120 5.29 11.65 3.50
C LEU A 120 4.18 12.51 2.92
N VAL A 121 4.45 13.80 2.81
CA VAL A 121 3.54 14.77 2.22
C VAL A 121 4.25 15.55 1.12
N ALA A 122 3.47 16.07 0.17
CA ALA A 122 3.95 16.95 -0.88
C ALA A 122 3.26 18.31 -0.77
N LYS A 123 3.95 19.37 -1.23
CA LYS A 123 3.33 20.70 -1.32
C LYS A 123 2.11 20.60 -2.24
N TYR A 124 0.99 21.14 -1.76
CA TYR A 124 -0.26 21.14 -2.55
C TYR A 124 -0.11 21.95 -3.86
N GLU A 125 -0.63 21.36 -4.90
CA GLU A 125 -0.82 21.99 -6.20
C GLU A 125 -2.28 21.85 -6.65
N THR A 126 -2.79 22.83 -7.41
CA THR A 126 -4.23 22.96 -7.75
C THR A 126 -4.83 21.78 -8.53
N TRP A 127 -3.99 20.98 -9.17
CA TRP A 127 -4.39 19.78 -9.91
C TRP A 127 -4.45 18.51 -9.03
N MET A 128 -3.93 18.57 -7.79
CA MET A 128 -3.93 17.45 -6.87
C MET A 128 -5.32 17.21 -6.29
N ASP A 129 -5.70 15.93 -6.17
CA ASP A 129 -6.94 15.48 -5.54
C ASP A 129 -6.58 14.41 -4.49
N GLY A 130 -6.92 14.64 -3.25
CA GLY A 130 -6.60 13.73 -2.16
C GLY A 130 -6.80 14.32 -0.77
N THR A 131 -6.23 13.65 0.23
CA THR A 131 -6.22 14.14 1.60
C THR A 131 -5.17 15.25 1.74
N MET A 132 -5.58 16.38 2.25
CA MET A 132 -4.71 17.51 2.55
C MET A 132 -4.43 17.57 4.04
N VAL A 133 -3.20 17.92 4.39
CA VAL A 133 -2.78 18.23 5.76
C VAL A 133 -2.37 19.70 5.83
N ARG A 134 -2.52 20.29 7.01
CA ARG A 134 -1.98 21.59 7.32
C ARG A 134 -0.87 21.38 8.34
N LEU A 135 0.29 21.95 8.08
CA LEU A 135 1.39 21.98 9.03
C LEU A 135 1.16 23.12 10.02
N ASP A 136 1.45 22.87 11.28
CA ASP A 136 1.53 23.91 12.30
C ASP A 136 2.86 24.67 12.19
N GLU A 137 3.01 25.79 12.91
CA GLU A 137 4.21 26.66 12.81
C GLU A 137 5.48 25.98 13.36
N ASP A 138 5.32 24.90 14.13
CA ASP A 138 6.41 24.15 14.80
C ASP A 138 6.80 22.85 14.07
N ASP A 139 6.25 22.54 12.88
CA ASP A 139 6.50 21.32 12.09
C ASP A 139 7.49 21.52 10.93
#